data_ce5afb3829b5fd472e54b43567942b32
#
_entry.id   ce5afb3829b5fd472e54b43567942b32
#
_cell.length_a   1.000
_cell.length_b   1.000
_cell.length_c   1.000
_cell.angle_alpha   90.00
_cell.angle_beta   90.00
_cell.angle_gamma   90.00
#
_symmetry.space_group_name_H-M   'P 1'
#
loop_
_entity.id
_entity.type
_entity.pdbx_description
1 polymer ?
#
loop_
_entity_poly.entity_id
_entity_poly.type
_entity_poly.pdbx_seq_one_letter_code
_entity_poly.pdbx_strand_id
1 'polypeptide(L)'
;LFYIQMLIKIILVIVLLIFVGMVFGYNALTGNMVVELDGSILENAEVATLAGGCFWCVESAYEKYDGIYEVVSGYTGGEKENPTYEEVSSKQTNHLEAVQIYYNPAKISYSDLLEIFWRQIDPTDGEGSFVDRGHQYTSAIFYHNEEQKRLAEESIQKLTNSGKYNQPILTAIRKLEKFYNAEEYHQDYHTKNPLRYNYYRSASGRDNYRDAFWGEDKDYIL
;
A
#
# COMPACT_ATOMS: atom_id res chain seq x y z
N LEU A 1 54.05 -25.40 -1.31
CA LEU A 1 52.69 -25.79 -1.79
C LEU A 1 51.60 -25.47 -0.75
N PHE A 2 51.79 -25.84 0.51
CA PHE A 2 50.82 -25.63 1.61
C PHE A 2 50.50 -24.14 1.84
N TYR A 3 51.48 -23.27 1.87
CA TYR A 3 51.32 -21.80 2.03
C TYR A 3 50.53 -21.17 0.90
N ILE A 4 50.74 -21.62 -0.35
CA ILE A 4 50.02 -21.11 -1.51
C ILE A 4 48.53 -21.49 -1.45
N GLN A 5 48.22 -22.72 -1.04
CA GLN A 5 46.83 -23.17 -0.87
C GLN A 5 46.10 -22.43 0.27
N MET A 6 46.79 -22.12 1.36
CA MET A 6 46.26 -21.35 2.45
C MET A 6 45.98 -19.89 2.02
N LEU A 7 46.88 -19.28 1.28
CA LEU A 7 46.73 -17.92 0.74
C LEU A 7 45.53 -17.83 -0.23
N ILE A 8 45.36 -18.82 -1.11
CA ILE A 8 44.21 -18.89 -2.04
C ILE A 8 42.89 -18.97 -1.27
N LYS A 9 42.82 -19.77 -0.20
CA LYS A 9 41.59 -19.88 0.63
C LYS A 9 41.28 -18.57 1.32
N ILE A 10 42.28 -17.86 1.85
CA ILE A 10 42.11 -16.54 2.50
C ILE A 10 41.58 -15.51 1.49
N ILE A 11 42.16 -15.48 0.30
CA ILE A 11 41.74 -14.58 -0.79
C ILE A 11 40.29 -14.87 -1.20
N LEU A 12 39.90 -16.13 -1.33
CA LEU A 12 38.52 -16.51 -1.67
C LEU A 12 37.52 -16.10 -0.60
N VAL A 13 37.87 -16.22 0.68
CA VAL A 13 37.01 -15.78 1.78
C VAL A 13 36.87 -14.26 1.78
N ILE A 14 37.95 -13.51 1.54
CA ILE A 14 37.89 -12.04 1.47
C ILE A 14 37.05 -11.59 0.28
N VAL A 15 37.20 -12.21 -0.90
CA VAL A 15 36.40 -11.90 -2.08
C VAL A 15 34.92 -12.21 -1.83
N LEU A 16 34.61 -13.31 -1.16
CA LEU A 16 33.24 -13.66 -0.78
C LEU A 16 32.63 -12.63 0.18
N LEU A 17 33.38 -12.20 1.19
CA LEU A 17 32.93 -11.17 2.15
C LEU A 17 32.74 -9.81 1.49
N ILE A 18 33.59 -9.43 0.53
CA ILE A 18 33.43 -8.20 -0.24
C ILE A 18 32.21 -8.30 -1.14
N PHE A 19 31.97 -9.45 -1.78
CA PHE A 19 30.80 -9.69 -2.65
C PHE A 19 29.50 -9.65 -1.83
N VAL A 20 29.46 -10.30 -0.67
CA VAL A 20 28.33 -10.23 0.27
C VAL A 20 28.11 -8.80 0.75
N GLY A 21 29.16 -8.08 1.14
CA GLY A 21 29.08 -6.67 1.50
C GLY A 21 28.59 -5.76 0.38
N MET A 22 28.99 -6.03 -0.88
CA MET A 22 28.48 -5.29 -2.04
C MET A 22 26.99 -5.59 -2.31
N VAL A 23 26.56 -6.85 -2.18
CA VAL A 23 25.14 -7.21 -2.36
C VAL A 23 24.28 -6.58 -1.27
N PHE A 24 24.70 -6.64 -0.01
CA PHE A 24 24.00 -5.94 1.09
C PHE A 24 24.04 -4.42 0.92
N GLY A 25 25.16 -3.83 0.54
CA GLY A 25 25.29 -2.40 0.25
C GLY A 25 24.45 -1.95 -0.95
N TYR A 26 24.35 -2.79 -1.99
CA TYR A 26 23.52 -2.51 -3.18
C TYR A 26 22.04 -2.52 -2.83
N ASN A 27 21.57 -3.49 -2.05
CA ASN A 27 20.18 -3.55 -1.60
C ASN A 27 19.82 -2.37 -0.67
N ALA A 28 20.76 -1.92 0.18
CA ALA A 28 20.57 -0.74 1.01
C ALA A 28 20.55 0.58 0.21
N LEU A 29 21.23 0.65 -0.94
CA LEU A 29 21.28 1.82 -1.82
C LEU A 29 20.15 1.88 -2.83
N THR A 30 19.53 0.73 -3.17
CA THR A 30 18.43 0.68 -4.14
C THR A 30 17.05 0.87 -3.53
N GLY A 31 16.94 1.04 -2.21
CA GLY A 31 15.68 1.36 -1.52
C GLY A 31 14.58 0.30 -1.63
N ASN A 32 14.87 -0.86 -2.23
CA ASN A 32 13.95 -1.99 -2.24
C ASN A 32 14.05 -2.72 -0.89
N MET A 33 13.38 -2.20 0.11
CA MET A 33 13.11 -2.99 1.31
C MET A 33 12.15 -4.11 0.92
N VAL A 34 12.68 -5.33 0.86
CA VAL A 34 11.85 -6.52 0.95
C VAL A 34 11.37 -6.53 2.40
N VAL A 35 10.09 -6.32 2.61
CA VAL A 35 9.47 -6.57 3.91
C VAL A 35 9.75 -8.03 4.25
N GLU A 36 10.67 -8.29 5.17
CA GLU A 36 10.92 -9.63 5.70
C GLU A 36 9.81 -9.98 6.70
N LEU A 37 8.62 -10.29 6.17
CA LEU A 37 7.61 -10.97 6.97
C LEU A 37 8.18 -12.34 7.38
N ASP A 38 8.03 -12.70 8.64
CA ASP A 38 8.39 -14.05 9.15
C ASP A 38 7.76 -15.10 8.22
N GLY A 39 8.58 -16.05 7.74
CA GLY A 39 8.15 -17.07 6.78
C GLY A 39 6.90 -17.85 7.22
N SER A 40 6.64 -17.96 8.54
CA SER A 40 5.41 -18.55 9.09
C SER A 40 4.16 -17.70 8.86
N ILE A 41 4.31 -16.39 8.72
CA ILE A 41 3.22 -15.44 8.42
C ILE A 41 2.89 -15.51 6.93
N LEU A 42 3.91 -15.60 6.06
CA LEU A 42 3.74 -15.64 4.60
C LEU A 42 2.99 -16.88 4.10
N GLU A 43 3.11 -18.02 4.78
CA GLU A 43 2.42 -19.26 4.38
C GLU A 43 0.89 -19.15 4.41
N ASN A 44 0.34 -18.24 5.21
CA ASN A 44 -1.11 -18.07 5.40
C ASN A 44 -1.61 -16.65 5.08
N ALA A 45 -0.76 -15.78 4.60
CA ALA A 45 -1.13 -14.41 4.27
C ALA A 45 -1.69 -14.32 2.84
N GLU A 46 -2.79 -13.62 2.69
CA GLU A 46 -3.22 -13.08 1.42
C GLU A 46 -2.82 -11.59 1.29
N VAL A 47 -2.85 -11.08 0.07
CA VAL A 47 -2.45 -9.70 -0.22
C VAL A 47 -3.57 -8.99 -0.95
N ALA A 48 -3.91 -7.78 -0.50
CA ALA A 48 -4.77 -6.82 -1.19
C ALA A 48 -3.98 -5.57 -1.55
N THR A 49 -4.28 -4.93 -2.70
CA THR A 49 -3.64 -3.67 -3.11
C THR A 49 -4.68 -2.63 -3.43
N LEU A 50 -4.65 -1.50 -2.70
CA LEU A 50 -5.66 -0.45 -2.75
C LEU A 50 -5.02 0.94 -2.84
N ALA A 51 -5.52 1.75 -3.77
CA ALA A 51 -5.18 3.17 -3.89
C ALA A 51 -6.37 4.02 -3.42
N GLY A 52 -6.16 4.89 -2.43
CA GLY A 52 -7.24 5.67 -1.81
C GLY A 52 -6.83 7.11 -1.47
N GLY A 53 -6.01 7.74 -2.30
CA GLY A 53 -5.37 9.03 -2.03
C GLY A 53 -4.09 8.85 -1.24
N CYS A 54 -3.77 9.80 -0.36
CA CYS A 54 -2.54 9.72 0.44
C CYS A 54 -2.41 8.37 1.15
N PHE A 55 -1.36 7.64 0.83
CA PHE A 55 -1.10 6.28 1.36
C PHE A 55 -0.93 6.26 2.88
N TRP A 56 -0.38 7.30 3.54
CA TRP A 56 -0.32 7.37 5.01
C TRP A 56 -1.69 7.24 5.67
N CYS A 57 -2.73 7.84 5.03
CA CYS A 57 -4.10 7.78 5.54
C CYS A 57 -4.75 6.40 5.31
N VAL A 58 -4.40 5.75 4.22
CA VAL A 58 -4.91 4.41 3.90
C VAL A 58 -4.22 3.37 4.77
N GLU A 59 -2.88 3.41 4.89
CA GLU A 59 -2.06 2.55 5.76
C GLU A 59 -2.62 2.55 7.20
N SER A 60 -2.68 3.72 7.83
CA SER A 60 -3.17 3.86 9.22
C SER A 60 -4.60 3.37 9.44
N ALA A 61 -5.42 3.31 8.39
CA ALA A 61 -6.80 2.85 8.50
C ALA A 61 -6.88 1.33 8.69
N TYR A 62 -5.92 0.57 8.14
CA TYR A 62 -5.92 -0.90 8.19
C TYR A 62 -5.16 -1.48 9.37
N GLU A 63 -4.05 -0.89 9.78
CA GLU A 63 -3.16 -1.44 10.81
C GLU A 63 -3.82 -1.68 12.17
N LYS A 64 -4.92 -1.02 12.45
CA LYS A 64 -5.68 -1.18 13.70
C LYS A 64 -6.52 -2.47 13.77
N TYR A 65 -6.69 -3.21 12.66
CA TYR A 65 -7.56 -4.38 12.62
C TYR A 65 -6.81 -5.66 12.95
N ASP A 66 -7.41 -6.51 13.78
CA ASP A 66 -6.89 -7.86 14.01
C ASP A 66 -6.96 -8.67 12.70
N GLY A 67 -5.90 -9.41 12.43
CA GLY A 67 -5.74 -10.14 11.17
C GLY A 67 -4.98 -9.37 10.09
N ILE A 68 -4.66 -8.10 10.26
CA ILE A 68 -3.68 -7.41 9.41
C ILE A 68 -2.28 -7.70 9.97
N TYR A 69 -1.43 -8.23 9.11
CA TYR A 69 -0.04 -8.51 9.45
C TYR A 69 0.85 -7.31 9.20
N GLU A 70 0.64 -6.66 8.07
CA GLU A 70 1.42 -5.50 7.64
C GLU A 70 0.71 -4.73 6.55
N VAL A 71 0.96 -3.42 6.47
CA VAL A 71 0.50 -2.54 5.40
C VAL A 71 1.70 -1.78 4.86
N VAL A 72 2.01 -1.96 3.59
CA VAL A 72 3.16 -1.35 2.93
C VAL A 72 2.70 -0.24 2.01
N SER A 73 3.12 0.98 2.27
CA SER A 73 2.91 2.13 1.38
C SER A 73 3.78 2.04 0.14
N GLY A 74 3.25 2.40 -1.04
CA GLY A 74 3.98 2.29 -2.30
C GLY A 74 3.27 2.89 -3.50
N TYR A 75 3.72 2.49 -4.68
CA TYR A 75 3.29 3.01 -5.96
C TYR A 75 2.92 1.87 -6.91
N THR A 76 1.82 2.03 -7.64
CA THR A 76 1.40 1.06 -8.65
C THR A 76 0.57 1.70 -9.76
N GLY A 77 0.32 0.95 -10.82
CA GLY A 77 -0.57 1.32 -11.90
C GLY A 77 0.03 2.19 -12.99
N GLY A 78 1.28 2.62 -12.87
CA GLY A 78 2.05 3.30 -13.89
C GLY A 78 3.06 2.37 -14.59
N GLU A 79 3.70 2.88 -15.64
CA GLU A 79 4.63 2.10 -16.47
C GLU A 79 6.09 2.26 -16.03
N LYS A 80 6.43 3.34 -15.32
CA LYS A 80 7.79 3.61 -14.89
C LYS A 80 8.25 2.58 -13.87
N GLU A 81 9.40 1.95 -14.13
CA GLU A 81 10.04 1.05 -13.16
C GLU A 81 10.75 1.85 -12.07
N ASN A 82 10.63 1.36 -10.81
CA ASN A 82 11.25 1.95 -9.63
C ASN A 82 11.02 3.49 -9.53
N PRO A 83 9.75 3.94 -9.52
CA PRO A 83 9.44 5.36 -9.38
C PRO A 83 9.88 5.88 -8.02
N THR A 84 10.30 7.14 -7.95
CA THR A 84 10.55 7.84 -6.68
C THR A 84 9.32 8.65 -6.27
N TYR A 85 9.25 9.01 -4.98
CA TYR A 85 8.19 9.88 -4.46
C TYR A 85 8.11 11.22 -5.23
N GLU A 86 9.27 11.84 -5.51
CA GLU A 86 9.31 13.10 -6.24
C GLU A 86 8.71 12.98 -7.65
N GLU A 87 8.95 11.87 -8.32
CA GLU A 87 8.43 11.63 -9.66
C GLU A 87 6.92 11.37 -9.66
N VAL A 88 6.42 10.61 -8.68
CA VAL A 88 4.98 10.35 -8.53
C VAL A 88 4.25 11.63 -8.10
N SER A 89 4.72 12.28 -7.04
CA SER A 89 4.08 13.48 -6.49
C SER A 89 4.09 14.66 -7.44
N SER A 90 5.13 14.79 -8.28
CA SER A 90 5.23 15.82 -9.32
C SER A 90 4.51 15.46 -10.63
N LYS A 91 3.75 14.36 -10.68
CA LYS A 91 2.96 13.92 -11.84
C LYS A 91 3.81 13.54 -13.07
N GLN A 92 5.04 13.10 -12.86
CA GLN A 92 5.94 12.64 -13.93
C GLN A 92 5.70 11.17 -14.29
N THR A 93 4.87 10.48 -13.52
CA THR A 93 4.49 9.08 -13.75
C THR A 93 2.98 8.93 -13.75
N ASN A 94 2.49 7.78 -14.25
CA ASN A 94 1.08 7.40 -14.14
C ASN A 94 0.81 6.51 -12.91
N HIS A 95 1.76 6.42 -11.97
CA HIS A 95 1.56 5.68 -10.72
C HIS A 95 0.57 6.38 -9.80
N LEU A 96 -0.16 5.57 -9.05
CA LEU A 96 -0.96 5.99 -7.92
C LEU A 96 -0.21 5.69 -6.63
N GLU A 97 -0.41 6.53 -5.60
CA GLU A 97 -0.12 6.14 -4.23
C GLU A 97 -1.09 5.03 -3.81
N ALA A 98 -0.55 3.94 -3.33
CA ALA A 98 -1.31 2.75 -2.95
C ALA A 98 -0.69 2.07 -1.74
N VAL A 99 -1.45 1.15 -1.15
CA VAL A 99 -0.96 0.27 -0.09
C VAL A 99 -1.11 -1.18 -0.50
N GLN A 100 -0.14 -2.03 -0.10
CA GLN A 100 -0.28 -3.47 -0.05
C GLN A 100 -0.59 -3.91 1.38
N ILE A 101 -1.67 -4.66 1.55
CA ILE A 101 -2.18 -5.12 2.83
C ILE A 101 -1.97 -6.63 2.89
N TYR A 102 -1.10 -7.08 3.79
CA TYR A 102 -0.88 -8.49 4.09
C TYR A 102 -1.80 -8.89 5.23
N TYR A 103 -2.68 -9.86 5.00
CA TYR A 103 -3.73 -10.18 5.95
C TYR A 103 -3.98 -11.68 6.11
N ASN A 104 -4.54 -12.06 7.26
CA ASN A 104 -5.00 -13.42 7.55
C ASN A 104 -6.46 -13.58 7.10
N PRO A 105 -6.74 -14.33 6.01
CA PRO A 105 -8.11 -14.48 5.50
C PRO A 105 -9.06 -15.23 6.45
N ALA A 106 -8.51 -15.92 7.48
CA ALA A 106 -9.33 -16.55 8.52
C ALA A 106 -9.82 -15.55 9.58
N LYS A 107 -9.26 -14.35 9.66
CA LYS A 107 -9.62 -13.31 10.64
C LYS A 107 -10.33 -12.13 10.00
N ILE A 108 -9.91 -11.72 8.82
CA ILE A 108 -10.46 -10.60 8.06
C ILE A 108 -10.52 -10.99 6.59
N SER A 109 -11.70 -10.89 6.00
CA SER A 109 -11.88 -11.25 4.59
C SER A 109 -11.49 -10.11 3.64
N TYR A 110 -11.26 -10.42 2.36
CA TYR A 110 -11.07 -9.40 1.34
C TYR A 110 -12.27 -8.44 1.23
N SER A 111 -13.50 -8.95 1.42
CA SER A 111 -14.70 -8.12 1.45
C SER A 111 -14.73 -7.14 2.61
N ASP A 112 -14.20 -7.52 3.79
CA ASP A 112 -14.07 -6.61 4.93
C ASP A 112 -13.06 -5.51 4.63
N LEU A 113 -11.94 -5.85 3.95
CA LEU A 113 -10.98 -4.84 3.50
C LEU A 113 -11.63 -3.82 2.55
N LEU A 114 -12.50 -4.26 1.65
CA LEU A 114 -13.24 -3.35 0.77
C LEU A 114 -14.24 -2.48 1.54
N GLU A 115 -14.91 -3.00 2.56
CA GLU A 115 -15.81 -2.22 3.42
C GLU A 115 -15.04 -1.14 4.20
N ILE A 116 -13.84 -1.47 4.69
CA ILE A 116 -12.93 -0.49 5.30
C ILE A 116 -12.51 0.57 4.28
N PHE A 117 -12.15 0.14 3.06
CA PHE A 117 -11.72 1.01 1.96
C PHE A 117 -12.75 2.10 1.62
N TRP A 118 -14.01 1.71 1.43
CA TRP A 118 -15.08 2.65 1.10
C TRP A 118 -15.27 3.76 2.15
N ARG A 119 -14.92 3.47 3.38
CA ARG A 119 -14.97 4.44 4.48
C ARG A 119 -13.80 5.41 4.51
N GLN A 120 -12.77 5.16 3.72
CA GLN A 120 -11.59 6.03 3.66
C GLN A 120 -11.61 7.00 2.49
N ILE A 121 -12.50 6.83 1.50
CA ILE A 121 -12.49 7.58 0.27
C ILE A 121 -13.85 8.19 -0.06
N ASP A 122 -13.86 9.21 -0.92
CA ASP A 122 -15.03 9.54 -1.74
C ASP A 122 -14.88 8.82 -3.07
N PRO A 123 -15.61 7.73 -3.31
CA PRO A 123 -15.46 6.93 -4.53
C PRO A 123 -16.02 7.61 -5.78
N THR A 124 -16.65 8.77 -5.65
CA THR A 124 -17.18 9.58 -6.75
C THR A 124 -16.19 10.66 -7.21
N ASP A 125 -15.08 10.85 -6.47
CA ASP A 125 -14.04 11.82 -6.81
C ASP A 125 -13.01 11.20 -7.77
N GLY A 126 -13.07 11.59 -9.03
CA GLY A 126 -12.14 11.12 -10.08
C GLY A 126 -10.88 11.97 -10.26
N GLU A 127 -10.71 13.05 -9.48
CA GLU A 127 -9.60 13.99 -9.65
C GLU A 127 -8.58 13.97 -8.51
N GLY A 128 -8.75 13.07 -7.55
CA GLY A 128 -7.87 12.95 -6.39
C GLY A 128 -8.58 12.37 -5.18
N SER A 129 -8.23 12.85 -4.00
CA SER A 129 -8.84 12.44 -2.73
C SER A 129 -8.76 13.60 -1.73
N PHE A 130 -9.89 14.24 -1.44
CA PHE A 130 -10.00 15.37 -0.51
C PHE A 130 -9.07 16.54 -0.90
N VAL A 131 -8.11 16.93 -0.04
CA VAL A 131 -7.15 18.00 -0.34
C VAL A 131 -6.07 17.57 -1.34
N ASP A 132 -5.85 16.27 -1.50
CA ASP A 132 -4.81 15.75 -2.39
C ASP A 132 -5.36 15.66 -3.81
N ARG A 133 -4.86 16.51 -4.69
CA ARG A 133 -5.40 16.64 -6.04
C ARG A 133 -4.40 16.18 -7.10
N GLY A 134 -4.88 15.31 -7.99
CA GLY A 134 -4.15 14.78 -9.11
C GLY A 134 -4.30 13.28 -9.27
N HIS A 135 -3.91 12.78 -10.44
CA HIS A 135 -4.06 11.38 -10.82
C HIS A 135 -3.46 10.42 -9.76
N GLN A 136 -2.30 10.75 -9.20
CA GLN A 136 -1.60 9.92 -8.23
C GLN A 136 -2.41 9.68 -6.94
N TYR A 137 -3.45 10.46 -6.67
CA TYR A 137 -4.33 10.35 -5.51
C TYR A 137 -5.73 9.84 -5.84
N THR A 138 -5.99 9.40 -7.07
CA THR A 138 -7.28 8.80 -7.44
C THR A 138 -7.45 7.41 -6.83
N SER A 139 -8.71 7.00 -6.66
CA SER A 139 -9.02 5.71 -6.04
C SER A 139 -9.00 4.56 -7.05
N ALA A 140 -8.42 3.43 -6.65
CA ALA A 140 -8.43 2.19 -7.44
C ALA A 140 -8.28 0.95 -6.56
N ILE A 141 -8.86 -0.15 -7.02
CA ILE A 141 -8.68 -1.49 -6.47
C ILE A 141 -7.83 -2.28 -7.46
N PHE A 142 -6.68 -2.77 -7.02
CA PHE A 142 -5.79 -3.59 -7.84
C PHE A 142 -5.91 -5.05 -7.44
N TYR A 143 -6.58 -5.85 -8.28
CA TYR A 143 -6.80 -7.27 -8.00
C TYR A 143 -5.59 -8.14 -8.37
N HIS A 144 -5.32 -9.15 -7.55
CA HIS A 144 -4.24 -10.13 -7.73
C HIS A 144 -4.74 -11.40 -8.44
N ASN A 145 -6.04 -11.68 -8.34
CA ASN A 145 -6.68 -12.87 -8.91
C ASN A 145 -8.15 -12.60 -9.28
N GLU A 146 -8.78 -13.53 -9.99
CA GLU A 146 -10.14 -13.35 -10.47
C GLU A 146 -11.18 -13.31 -9.35
N GLU A 147 -10.93 -13.96 -8.21
CA GLU A 147 -11.81 -13.88 -7.05
C GLU A 147 -11.82 -12.50 -6.42
N GLN A 148 -10.66 -11.86 -6.24
CA GLN A 148 -10.59 -10.47 -5.78
C GLN A 148 -11.27 -9.52 -6.77
N LYS A 149 -11.11 -9.75 -8.08
CA LYS A 149 -11.82 -8.98 -9.10
C LYS A 149 -13.32 -9.07 -8.95
N ARG A 150 -13.83 -10.30 -8.84
CA ARG A 150 -15.28 -10.58 -8.67
C ARG A 150 -15.82 -9.88 -7.41
N LEU A 151 -15.11 -10.02 -6.29
CA LEU A 151 -15.51 -9.39 -5.02
C LEU A 151 -15.45 -7.85 -5.08
N ALA A 152 -14.47 -7.28 -5.78
CA ALA A 152 -14.40 -5.85 -6.01
C ALA A 152 -15.58 -5.33 -6.86
N GLU A 153 -15.92 -6.03 -7.94
CA GLU A 153 -17.07 -5.71 -8.80
C GLU A 153 -18.39 -5.80 -8.02
N GLU A 154 -18.58 -6.85 -7.23
CA GLU A 154 -19.75 -7.02 -6.37
C GLU A 154 -19.84 -5.92 -5.30
N SER A 155 -18.72 -5.53 -4.71
CA SER A 155 -18.66 -4.47 -3.72
C SER A 155 -19.06 -3.11 -4.31
N ILE A 156 -18.55 -2.76 -5.51
CA ILE A 156 -18.99 -1.56 -6.25
C ILE A 156 -20.47 -1.62 -6.57
N GLN A 157 -20.98 -2.76 -7.03
CA GLN A 157 -22.39 -2.93 -7.34
C GLN A 157 -23.27 -2.75 -6.09
N LYS A 158 -22.87 -3.35 -4.95
CA LYS A 158 -23.53 -3.16 -3.66
C LYS A 158 -23.56 -1.70 -3.24
N LEU A 159 -22.41 -1.01 -3.35
CA LEU A 159 -22.29 0.40 -3.00
C LEU A 159 -23.16 1.28 -3.89
N THR A 160 -23.18 1.03 -5.21
CA THR A 160 -24.03 1.74 -6.18
C THR A 160 -25.50 1.53 -5.87
N ASN A 161 -25.92 0.29 -5.60
CA ASN A 161 -27.31 -0.06 -5.32
C ASN A 161 -27.78 0.43 -3.94
N SER A 162 -26.89 0.78 -3.05
CA SER A 162 -27.23 1.31 -1.71
C SER A 162 -27.95 2.66 -1.78
N GLY A 163 -27.84 3.38 -2.89
CA GLY A 163 -28.36 4.73 -3.04
C GLY A 163 -27.68 5.77 -2.15
N LYS A 164 -26.55 5.38 -1.50
CA LYS A 164 -25.78 6.26 -0.63
C LYS A 164 -25.11 7.39 -1.42
N TYR A 165 -24.72 7.13 -2.67
CA TYR A 165 -24.10 8.10 -3.57
C TYR A 165 -25.04 8.53 -4.69
N ASN A 166 -25.14 9.85 -4.92
CA ASN A 166 -25.95 10.42 -6.02
C ASN A 166 -25.17 10.53 -7.33
N GLN A 167 -23.88 10.23 -7.32
CA GLN A 167 -22.98 10.26 -8.48
C GLN A 167 -22.40 8.87 -8.75
N PRO A 168 -21.94 8.61 -9.98
CA PRO A 168 -21.32 7.33 -10.32
C PRO A 168 -20.08 7.06 -9.46
N ILE A 169 -19.86 5.81 -9.12
CA ILE A 169 -18.61 5.34 -8.52
C ILE A 169 -17.52 5.39 -9.60
N LEU A 170 -16.46 6.13 -9.35
CA LEU A 170 -15.33 6.34 -10.27
C LEU A 170 -14.10 5.53 -9.88
N THR A 171 -14.13 4.84 -8.73
CA THR A 171 -13.05 3.95 -8.31
C THR A 171 -12.80 2.86 -9.36
N ALA A 172 -11.59 2.82 -9.90
CA ALA A 172 -11.23 1.87 -10.94
C ALA A 172 -10.95 0.48 -10.36
N ILE A 173 -11.30 -0.60 -11.11
CA ILE A 173 -10.81 -1.95 -10.84
C ILE A 173 -9.77 -2.28 -11.91
N ARG A 174 -8.53 -2.57 -11.50
CA ARG A 174 -7.40 -2.82 -12.39
C ARG A 174 -6.66 -4.09 -11.96
N LYS A 175 -6.07 -4.80 -12.92
CA LYS A 175 -5.16 -5.89 -12.59
C LYS A 175 -3.87 -5.32 -12.00
N LEU A 176 -3.38 -5.91 -10.91
CA LEU A 176 -2.06 -5.58 -10.41
C LEU A 176 -1.00 -6.16 -11.36
N GLU A 177 -0.10 -5.33 -11.83
CA GLU A 177 1.07 -5.77 -12.60
C GLU A 177 2.33 -5.73 -11.73
N LYS A 178 2.67 -4.55 -11.23
CA LYS A 178 3.83 -4.34 -10.35
C LYS A 178 3.45 -3.38 -9.22
N PHE A 179 4.03 -3.60 -8.07
CA PHE A 179 3.99 -2.70 -6.93
C PHE A 179 5.43 -2.33 -6.55
N TYR A 180 5.67 -1.08 -6.25
CA TYR A 180 6.96 -0.57 -5.83
C TYR A 180 6.79 0.04 -4.45
N ASN A 181 7.56 -0.47 -3.46
CA ASN A 181 7.52 0.09 -2.12
C ASN A 181 7.93 1.57 -2.14
N ALA A 182 7.20 2.40 -1.41
CA ALA A 182 7.65 3.75 -1.15
C ALA A 182 8.89 3.74 -0.24
N GLU A 183 9.59 4.84 -0.20
CA GLU A 183 10.79 5.02 0.59
C GLU A 183 10.50 4.82 2.09
N GLU A 184 11.48 4.32 2.83
CA GLU A 184 11.34 3.94 4.25
C GLU A 184 10.72 5.04 5.13
N TYR A 185 10.98 6.29 4.84
CA TYR A 185 10.43 7.41 5.61
C TYR A 185 8.92 7.61 5.41
N HIS A 186 8.30 6.90 4.45
CA HIS A 186 6.86 6.87 4.24
C HIS A 186 6.16 5.72 4.96
N GLN A 187 6.88 4.65 5.30
CA GLN A 187 6.32 3.49 6.01
C GLN A 187 6.02 3.85 7.46
N ASP A 188 4.89 3.39 7.98
CA ASP A 188 4.42 3.66 9.36
C ASP A 188 4.42 5.17 9.71
N TYR A 189 4.15 6.02 8.73
CA TYR A 189 4.31 7.46 8.91
C TYR A 189 3.50 8.01 10.07
N HIS A 190 2.32 7.49 10.30
CA HIS A 190 1.43 7.90 11.39
C HIS A 190 2.01 7.57 12.77
N THR A 191 2.77 6.49 12.89
CA THR A 191 3.47 6.06 14.11
C THR A 191 4.82 6.78 14.28
N LYS A 192 5.60 6.90 13.20
CA LYS A 192 6.91 7.56 13.20
C LYS A 192 6.81 9.08 13.36
N ASN A 193 5.74 9.70 12.84
CA ASN A 193 5.54 11.15 12.81
C ASN A 193 4.14 11.59 13.28
N PRO A 194 3.67 11.20 14.49
CA PRO A 194 2.26 11.31 14.88
C PRO A 194 1.72 12.75 14.87
N LEU A 195 2.51 13.73 15.29
CA LEU A 195 2.06 15.14 15.33
C LEU A 195 1.82 15.68 13.91
N ARG A 196 2.75 15.42 12.99
CA ARG A 196 2.64 15.88 11.61
C ARG A 196 1.53 15.14 10.87
N TYR A 197 1.42 13.83 11.06
CA TYR A 197 0.35 13.02 10.50
C TYR A 197 -1.04 13.50 10.98
N ASN A 198 -1.24 13.66 12.28
CA ASN A 198 -2.52 14.09 12.84
C ASN A 198 -2.94 15.48 12.35
N TYR A 199 -1.98 16.41 12.24
CA TYR A 199 -2.24 17.73 11.66
C TYR A 199 -2.67 17.62 10.20
N TYR A 200 -1.94 16.88 9.38
CA TYR A 200 -2.28 16.66 7.98
C TYR A 200 -3.64 15.96 7.85
N ARG A 201 -3.88 14.87 8.59
CA ARG A 201 -5.11 14.10 8.55
C ARG A 201 -6.34 14.96 8.89
N SER A 202 -6.28 15.74 9.96
CA SER A 202 -7.37 16.62 10.36
C SER A 202 -7.63 17.74 9.35
N ALA A 203 -6.57 18.28 8.72
CA ALA A 203 -6.68 19.33 7.71
C ALA A 203 -7.11 18.79 6.33
N SER A 204 -6.98 17.49 6.08
CA SER A 204 -7.30 16.89 4.77
C SER A 204 -8.78 16.87 4.42
N GLY A 205 -9.67 17.00 5.41
CA GLY A 205 -11.12 16.88 5.23
C GLY A 205 -11.64 15.44 5.23
N ARG A 206 -10.75 14.44 5.26
CA ARG A 206 -11.13 13.00 5.22
C ARG A 206 -11.99 12.61 6.42
N ASP A 207 -11.59 12.99 7.62
CA ASP A 207 -12.33 12.61 8.82
C ASP A 207 -13.69 13.33 8.88
N ASN A 208 -13.75 14.61 8.46
CA ASN A 208 -15.02 15.34 8.35
C ASN A 208 -15.98 14.66 7.35
N TYR A 209 -15.47 14.18 6.23
CA TYR A 209 -16.25 13.42 5.25
C TYR A 209 -16.75 12.10 5.86
N ARG A 210 -15.88 11.34 6.51
CA ARG A 210 -16.26 10.08 7.18
C ARG A 210 -17.34 10.29 8.22
N ASP A 211 -17.21 11.32 9.07
CA ASP A 211 -18.18 11.65 10.09
C ASP A 211 -19.54 12.07 9.50
N ALA A 212 -19.51 12.93 8.48
CA ALA A 212 -20.73 13.42 7.85
C ALA A 212 -21.45 12.37 6.99
N PHE A 213 -20.70 11.51 6.29
CA PHE A 213 -21.24 10.60 5.30
C PHE A 213 -21.56 9.20 5.85
N TRP A 214 -20.71 8.71 6.76
CA TRP A 214 -20.84 7.40 7.38
C TRP A 214 -21.44 7.46 8.79
N GLY A 215 -21.33 8.57 9.50
CA GLY A 215 -21.85 8.74 10.85
C GLY A 215 -21.31 7.69 11.81
N GLU A 216 -22.21 6.94 12.45
CA GLU A 216 -21.84 5.85 13.38
C GLU A 216 -21.18 4.65 12.66
N ASP A 217 -21.44 4.46 11.36
CA ASP A 217 -20.86 3.38 10.54
C ASP A 217 -19.47 3.72 9.98
N LYS A 218 -18.88 4.85 10.36
CA LYS A 218 -17.57 5.31 9.85
C LYS A 218 -16.42 4.37 10.16
N ASP A 219 -16.50 3.62 11.24
CA ASP A 219 -15.57 2.56 11.59
C ASP A 219 -16.25 1.22 11.35
N TYR A 220 -15.64 0.44 10.45
CA TYR A 220 -16.13 -0.90 10.17
C TYR A 220 -15.80 -1.82 11.34
N ILE A 221 -16.79 -2.55 11.81
CA ILE A 221 -16.65 -3.52 12.89
C ILE A 221 -16.71 -4.92 12.26
N LEU A 222 -15.67 -5.74 12.50
CA LEU A 222 -15.54 -7.13 12.05
C LEU A 222 -16.50 -8.06 12.79
#